data_f85c228bcec1105a750fdfcfbd1e8c03
#
_entry.id   f85c228bcec1105a750fdfcfbd1e8c03
#
_cell.length_a   1.000
_cell.length_b   1.000
_cell.length_c   1.000
_cell.angle_alpha   90.00
_cell.angle_beta   90.00
_cell.angle_gamma   90.00
#
_symmetry.space_group_name_H-M   'P 1'
#
loop_
_entity.id
_entity.type
_entity.pdbx_description
1 polymer ?
#
loop_
_entity_poly.entity_id
_entity_poly.type
_entity_poly.pdbx_seq_one_letter_code
_entity_poly.pdbx_strand_id
1 'polypeptide(L)'
;MRLNIFYILLIALCGLYGCKNHQQPIIKENLNILPTIYPEYQGALLPVNIAPLNFKIQDEGDEWMIQIQGKGNPITITAHDAVEIPIKRWRQLLHQNQGGSLSITVSSRKKGEWYQYSPFTWDVSTDSIDSHLAYRLIEPTYANWNSMAICQRELSSFKETEIISNKKSG
;
A
#
# COMPACT_ATOMS: atom_id res chain seq x y z
N MET A 1 21.75 48.78 2.80
CA MET A 1 22.00 47.96 1.57
C MET A 1 22.44 46.52 1.84
N ARG A 2 22.75 46.10 3.08
CA ARG A 2 23.11 44.70 3.41
C ARG A 2 21.95 43.76 3.71
N LEU A 3 20.76 44.32 4.01
CA LEU A 3 19.59 43.52 4.39
C LEU A 3 18.91 42.83 3.17
N ASN A 4 18.95 43.47 1.99
CA ASN A 4 18.31 42.96 0.77
C ASN A 4 19.00 41.74 0.17
N ILE A 5 20.32 41.61 0.37
CA ILE A 5 21.09 40.47 -0.15
C ILE A 5 20.74 39.17 0.63
N PHE A 6 20.46 39.27 1.94
CA PHE A 6 20.09 38.15 2.76
C PHE A 6 18.71 37.58 2.38
N TYR A 7 17.73 38.44 2.05
CA TYR A 7 16.42 38.01 1.57
C TYR A 7 16.47 37.37 0.18
N ILE A 8 17.32 37.87 -0.71
CA ILE A 8 17.51 37.29 -2.05
C ILE A 8 18.16 35.89 -1.93
N LEU A 9 19.11 35.72 -1.01
CA LEU A 9 19.76 34.44 -0.76
C LEU A 9 18.82 33.43 -0.11
N LEU A 10 17.91 33.86 0.78
CA LEU A 10 16.90 33.02 1.42
C LEU A 10 15.85 32.54 0.42
N ILE A 11 15.43 33.40 -0.52
CA ILE A 11 14.46 33.04 -1.58
C ILE A 11 15.10 32.06 -2.58
N ALA A 12 16.38 32.23 -2.90
CA ALA A 12 17.12 31.31 -3.77
C ALA A 12 17.29 29.92 -3.15
N LEU A 13 17.40 29.82 -1.80
CA LEU A 13 17.51 28.54 -1.11
C LEU A 13 16.19 27.76 -1.06
N CYS A 14 15.04 28.44 -1.05
CA CYS A 14 13.70 27.78 -1.11
C CYS A 14 13.37 27.20 -2.49
N GLY A 15 14.01 27.66 -3.55
CA GLY A 15 13.78 27.17 -4.93
C GLY A 15 14.42 25.80 -5.24
N LEU A 16 15.25 25.24 -4.33
CA LEU A 16 15.93 23.96 -4.55
C LEU A 16 15.20 22.73 -4.00
N TYR A 17 14.06 22.91 -3.33
CA TYR A 17 13.17 21.78 -3.06
C TYR A 17 12.40 21.39 -4.32
N GLY A 18 13.13 20.92 -5.32
CA GLY A 18 12.57 20.33 -6.52
C GLY A 18 11.69 19.16 -6.14
N CYS A 19 10.40 19.22 -6.50
CA CYS A 19 9.52 18.05 -6.53
C CYS A 19 10.29 16.91 -7.17
N LYS A 20 10.45 15.77 -6.47
CA LYS A 20 10.87 14.52 -7.08
C LYS A 20 9.79 14.14 -8.09
N ASN A 21 9.95 14.60 -9.32
CA ASN A 21 9.14 14.14 -10.44
C ASN A 21 9.43 12.63 -10.54
N HIS A 22 8.44 11.81 -10.19
CA HIS A 22 8.50 10.38 -10.45
C HIS A 22 8.42 10.21 -11.97
N GLN A 23 9.58 10.30 -12.63
CA GLN A 23 9.66 9.98 -14.05
C GLN A 23 9.28 8.51 -14.18
N GLN A 24 8.28 8.25 -15.03
CA GLN A 24 7.92 6.87 -15.35
C GLN A 24 9.13 6.18 -16.01
N PRO A 25 9.45 4.96 -15.61
CA PRO A 25 10.57 4.24 -16.17
C PRO A 25 10.35 3.97 -17.67
N ILE A 26 11.42 3.98 -18.43
CA ILE A 26 11.40 3.50 -19.81
C ILE A 26 11.30 1.98 -19.76
N ILE A 27 10.15 1.44 -20.17
CA ILE A 27 9.92 -0.01 -20.19
C ILE A 27 10.63 -0.60 -21.39
N LYS A 28 11.52 -1.56 -21.13
CA LYS A 28 12.24 -2.30 -22.16
C LYS A 28 11.35 -3.34 -22.85
N GLU A 29 10.55 -4.05 -22.04
CA GLU A 29 9.73 -5.15 -22.52
C GLU A 29 8.48 -5.35 -21.64
N ASN A 30 7.37 -5.74 -22.31
CA ASN A 30 6.16 -6.20 -21.64
C ASN A 30 6.18 -7.74 -21.56
N LEU A 31 6.17 -8.28 -20.35
CA LEU A 31 6.32 -9.72 -20.11
C LEU A 31 5.11 -10.55 -20.51
N ASN A 32 3.93 -9.92 -20.66
CA ASN A 32 2.65 -10.57 -20.97
C ASN A 32 2.25 -11.69 -19.98
N ILE A 33 2.75 -11.64 -18.76
CA ILE A 33 2.40 -12.52 -17.64
C ILE A 33 2.01 -11.68 -16.44
N LEU A 34 1.18 -12.22 -15.55
CA LEU A 34 0.84 -11.58 -14.29
C LEU A 34 1.99 -11.68 -13.30
N PRO A 35 2.20 -10.68 -12.42
CA PRO A 35 3.17 -10.78 -11.34
C PRO A 35 2.70 -11.80 -10.29
N THR A 36 3.62 -12.53 -9.68
CA THR A 36 3.32 -13.38 -8.53
C THR A 36 3.35 -12.52 -7.26
N ILE A 37 2.20 -12.34 -6.61
CA ILE A 37 2.07 -11.53 -5.40
C ILE A 37 1.60 -12.37 -4.21
N TYR A 38 2.00 -11.95 -2.99
CA TYR A 38 1.54 -12.57 -1.75
C TYR A 38 1.15 -11.50 -0.71
N PRO A 39 -0.05 -11.58 -0.11
CA PRO A 39 -1.15 -12.48 -0.46
C PRO A 39 -1.67 -12.27 -1.89
N GLU A 40 -2.32 -13.30 -2.45
CA GLU A 40 -2.88 -13.24 -3.80
C GLU A 40 -4.17 -12.40 -3.80
N TYR A 41 -4.03 -11.13 -4.18
CA TYR A 41 -5.13 -10.17 -4.23
C TYR A 41 -5.63 -9.86 -5.65
N GLN A 42 -5.13 -10.57 -6.66
CA GLN A 42 -5.55 -10.35 -8.06
C GLN A 42 -7.04 -10.63 -8.22
N GLY A 43 -7.76 -9.68 -8.83
CA GLY A 43 -9.22 -9.79 -8.99
C GLY A 43 -10.04 -9.63 -7.71
N ALA A 44 -9.45 -9.08 -6.64
CA ALA A 44 -10.17 -8.90 -5.36
C ALA A 44 -11.28 -7.86 -5.46
N LEU A 45 -12.40 -8.12 -4.77
CA LEU A 45 -13.47 -7.15 -4.52
C LEU A 45 -13.19 -6.45 -3.19
N LEU A 46 -13.06 -5.12 -3.24
CA LEU A 46 -12.66 -4.29 -2.11
C LEU A 46 -13.84 -3.54 -1.52
N PRO A 47 -14.15 -3.69 -0.24
CA PRO A 47 -15.03 -2.75 0.47
C PRO A 47 -14.41 -1.35 0.46
N VAL A 48 -15.25 -0.32 0.33
CA VAL A 48 -14.78 1.07 0.19
C VAL A 48 -13.98 1.59 1.40
N ASN A 49 -14.14 0.97 2.56
CA ASN A 49 -13.49 1.35 3.82
C ASN A 49 -12.40 0.37 4.29
N ILE A 50 -11.96 -0.56 3.45
CA ILE A 50 -10.92 -1.54 3.82
C ILE A 50 -9.54 -0.87 3.95
N ALA A 51 -8.71 -1.39 4.86
CA ALA A 51 -7.29 -1.05 4.96
C ALA A 51 -6.54 -1.34 3.65
N PRO A 52 -5.39 -0.69 3.39
CA PRO A 52 -4.60 -0.96 2.20
C PRO A 52 -4.24 -2.45 2.05
N LEU A 53 -4.37 -2.96 0.83
CA LEU A 53 -3.93 -4.31 0.49
C LEU A 53 -2.42 -4.31 0.23
N ASN A 54 -1.64 -4.26 1.30
CA ASN A 54 -0.19 -4.39 1.20
C ASN A 54 0.19 -5.81 0.78
N PHE A 55 1.19 -5.94 -0.10
CA PHE A 55 1.61 -7.24 -0.62
C PHE A 55 3.11 -7.28 -0.88
N LYS A 56 3.64 -8.48 -1.09
CA LYS A 56 5.00 -8.72 -1.58
C LYS A 56 4.94 -9.26 -2.99
N ILE A 57 5.92 -8.91 -3.82
CA ILE A 57 6.12 -9.52 -5.12
C ILE A 57 7.12 -10.65 -4.92
N GLN A 58 6.78 -11.85 -5.40
CA GLN A 58 7.60 -13.05 -5.23
C GLN A 58 8.51 -13.33 -6.43
N ASP A 59 8.31 -12.58 -7.54
CA ASP A 59 9.17 -12.68 -8.71
C ASP A 59 10.54 -12.07 -8.43
N GLU A 60 11.53 -12.42 -9.25
CA GLU A 60 12.88 -11.85 -9.17
C GLU A 60 12.90 -10.39 -9.65
N GLY A 61 13.63 -9.54 -8.94
CA GLY A 61 13.82 -8.12 -9.27
C GLY A 61 14.65 -7.42 -8.21
N ASP A 62 15.36 -6.37 -8.61
CA ASP A 62 16.15 -5.51 -7.70
C ASP A 62 15.27 -4.41 -7.07
N GLU A 63 14.25 -3.99 -7.81
CA GLU A 63 13.36 -2.90 -7.46
C GLU A 63 12.04 -3.06 -8.21
N TRP A 64 10.93 -2.68 -7.59
CA TRP A 64 9.61 -2.70 -8.22
C TRP A 64 8.98 -1.31 -8.19
N MET A 65 8.29 -0.98 -9.29
CA MET A 65 7.41 0.17 -9.36
C MET A 65 5.98 -0.32 -9.55
N ILE A 66 5.11 0.09 -8.64
CA ILE A 66 3.70 -0.24 -8.64
C ILE A 66 2.90 1.02 -8.91
N GLN A 67 2.00 0.96 -9.88
CA GLN A 67 1.05 2.03 -10.17
C GLN A 67 -0.36 1.51 -9.99
N ILE A 68 -1.13 2.16 -9.11
CA ILE A 68 -2.55 1.88 -8.87
C ILE A 68 -3.33 3.02 -9.49
N GLN A 69 -4.08 2.72 -10.56
CA GLN A 69 -4.78 3.67 -11.40
C GLN A 69 -6.29 3.48 -11.27
N GLY A 70 -7.01 4.57 -11.08
CA GLY A 70 -8.47 4.67 -11.14
C GLY A 70 -8.87 6.08 -11.56
N LYS A 71 -10.09 6.50 -11.21
CA LYS A 71 -10.47 7.91 -11.27
C LYS A 71 -9.65 8.69 -10.25
N GLY A 72 -9.18 9.86 -10.63
CA GLY A 72 -8.34 10.72 -9.77
C GLY A 72 -6.84 10.47 -9.94
N ASN A 73 -6.07 10.91 -8.94
CA ASN A 73 -4.61 10.82 -9.00
C ASN A 73 -4.13 9.39 -8.72
N PRO A 74 -3.28 8.80 -9.57
CA PRO A 74 -2.75 7.47 -9.36
C PRO A 74 -1.84 7.42 -8.12
N ILE A 75 -1.75 6.24 -7.49
CA ILE A 75 -0.78 5.96 -6.46
C ILE A 75 0.41 5.27 -7.13
N THR A 76 1.59 5.90 -7.07
CA THR A 76 2.83 5.28 -7.51
C THR A 76 3.71 4.97 -6.30
N ILE A 77 4.23 3.76 -6.24
CA ILE A 77 5.04 3.24 -5.14
C ILE A 77 6.28 2.59 -5.74
N THR A 78 7.44 2.88 -5.14
CA THR A 78 8.68 2.15 -5.40
C THR A 78 8.98 1.28 -4.19
N ALA A 79 9.28 0.01 -4.40
CA ALA A 79 9.52 -0.97 -3.35
C ALA A 79 10.73 -1.85 -3.68
N HIS A 80 11.40 -2.36 -2.63
CA HIS A 80 12.50 -3.34 -2.74
C HIS A 80 12.12 -4.69 -2.10
N ASP A 81 11.10 -4.74 -1.26
CA ASP A 81 10.55 -5.94 -0.61
C ASP A 81 9.03 -5.88 -0.58
N ALA A 82 8.45 -5.24 0.42
CA ALA A 82 7.01 -5.12 0.59
C ALA A 82 6.46 -3.86 -0.08
N VAL A 83 5.31 -3.98 -0.71
CA VAL A 83 4.54 -2.87 -1.26
C VAL A 83 3.61 -2.35 -0.16
N GLU A 84 3.92 -1.17 0.36
CA GLU A 84 3.12 -0.50 1.38
C GLU A 84 2.37 0.67 0.76
N ILE A 85 1.05 0.57 0.74
CA ILE A 85 0.17 1.56 0.12
C ILE A 85 -0.15 2.66 1.15
N PRO A 86 0.12 3.95 0.84
CA PRO A 86 -0.15 5.05 1.76
C PRO A 86 -1.64 5.18 2.08
N ILE A 87 -2.04 4.94 3.33
CA ILE A 87 -3.44 4.82 3.78
C ILE A 87 -4.31 6.03 3.42
N LYS A 88 -3.78 7.26 3.49
CA LYS A 88 -4.56 8.48 3.15
C LYS A 88 -4.92 8.51 1.67
N ARG A 89 -3.95 8.22 0.79
CA ARG A 89 -4.15 8.18 -0.67
C ARG A 89 -5.04 7.01 -1.06
N TRP A 90 -4.87 5.86 -0.40
CA TRP A 90 -5.70 4.67 -0.56
C TRP A 90 -7.17 4.96 -0.31
N ARG A 91 -7.51 5.52 0.86
CA ARG A 91 -8.89 5.89 1.20
C ARG A 91 -9.50 6.84 0.17
N GLN A 92 -8.76 7.85 -0.26
CA GLN A 92 -9.22 8.79 -1.28
C GLN A 92 -9.49 8.06 -2.60
N LEU A 93 -8.59 7.18 -3.03
CA LEU A 93 -8.72 6.43 -4.28
C LEU A 93 -9.93 5.50 -4.25
N LEU A 94 -10.15 4.75 -3.15
CA LEU A 94 -11.34 3.89 -2.99
C LEU A 94 -12.63 4.70 -3.07
N HIS A 95 -12.72 5.82 -2.35
CA HIS A 95 -13.91 6.70 -2.40
C HIS A 95 -14.22 7.22 -3.80
N GLN A 96 -13.21 7.57 -4.57
CA GLN A 96 -13.38 8.08 -5.93
C GLN A 96 -13.79 6.99 -6.94
N ASN A 97 -13.58 5.72 -6.59
CA ASN A 97 -13.79 4.58 -7.48
C ASN A 97 -14.87 3.60 -6.99
N GLN A 98 -15.76 4.02 -6.10
CA GLN A 98 -16.90 3.21 -5.66
C GLN A 98 -17.73 2.69 -6.84
N GLY A 99 -18.04 1.41 -6.88
CA GLY A 99 -18.75 0.74 -7.95
C GLY A 99 -17.96 0.65 -9.26
N GLY A 100 -16.65 0.93 -9.23
CA GLY A 100 -15.74 0.83 -10.36
C GLY A 100 -14.56 -0.08 -10.06
N SER A 101 -13.52 0.01 -10.89
CA SER A 101 -12.35 -0.84 -10.81
C SER A 101 -11.07 0.00 -10.76
N LEU A 102 -10.06 -0.52 -10.08
CA LEU A 102 -8.68 -0.04 -10.08
C LEU A 102 -7.82 -0.95 -10.95
N SER A 103 -6.95 -0.38 -11.76
CA SER A 103 -5.94 -1.12 -12.52
C SER A 103 -4.60 -1.04 -11.81
N ILE A 104 -3.95 -2.17 -11.61
CA ILE A 104 -2.66 -2.29 -10.94
C ILE A 104 -1.62 -2.73 -11.96
N THR A 105 -0.62 -1.89 -12.17
CA THR A 105 0.52 -2.20 -13.03
C THR A 105 1.76 -2.38 -12.16
N VAL A 106 2.47 -3.49 -12.37
CA VAL A 106 3.72 -3.82 -11.69
C VAL A 106 4.84 -3.82 -12.72
N SER A 107 5.93 -3.13 -12.41
CA SER A 107 7.16 -3.18 -13.21
C SER A 107 8.32 -3.59 -12.32
N SER A 108 9.18 -4.49 -12.79
CA SER A 108 10.40 -4.92 -12.10
C SER A 108 11.62 -4.33 -12.78
N ARG A 109 12.62 -3.97 -11.99
CA ARG A 109 13.94 -3.58 -12.47
C ARG A 109 14.89 -4.75 -12.30
N LYS A 110 15.54 -5.15 -13.39
CA LYS A 110 16.56 -6.21 -13.43
C LYS A 110 17.78 -5.70 -14.19
N LYS A 111 18.94 -5.73 -13.56
CA LYS A 111 20.21 -5.28 -14.20
C LYS A 111 20.12 -3.86 -14.80
N GLY A 112 19.39 -2.97 -14.14
CA GLY A 112 19.20 -1.58 -14.57
C GLY A 112 18.09 -1.34 -15.58
N GLU A 113 17.45 -2.37 -16.14
CA GLU A 113 16.38 -2.28 -17.15
C GLU A 113 15.01 -2.59 -16.52
N TRP A 114 13.95 -1.94 -17.02
CA TRP A 114 12.60 -2.11 -16.53
C TRP A 114 11.76 -3.02 -17.42
N TYR A 115 11.05 -3.97 -16.79
CA TYR A 115 10.16 -4.95 -17.40
C TYR A 115 8.78 -4.79 -16.78
N GLN A 116 7.73 -4.74 -17.60
CA GLN A 116 6.38 -4.53 -17.12
C GLN A 116 5.56 -5.82 -17.23
N TYR A 117 4.89 -6.18 -16.14
CA TYR A 117 3.93 -7.28 -16.08
C TYR A 117 2.58 -6.88 -16.68
N SER A 118 1.77 -7.87 -17.05
CA SER A 118 0.37 -7.62 -17.39
C SER A 118 -0.34 -7.01 -16.21
N PRO A 119 -1.17 -5.97 -16.41
CA PRO A 119 -1.95 -5.38 -15.33
C PRO A 119 -3.01 -6.34 -14.83
N PHE A 120 -3.37 -6.20 -13.56
CA PHE A 120 -4.54 -6.84 -12.95
C PHE A 120 -5.47 -5.80 -12.34
N THR A 121 -6.67 -6.21 -11.92
CA THR A 121 -7.68 -5.29 -11.41
C THR A 121 -8.10 -5.61 -9.99
N TRP A 122 -8.55 -4.57 -9.28
CA TRP A 122 -9.36 -4.66 -8.07
C TRP A 122 -10.69 -3.97 -8.33
N ASP A 123 -11.79 -4.62 -7.98
CA ASP A 123 -13.11 -4.03 -8.05
C ASP A 123 -13.44 -3.36 -6.72
N VAL A 124 -14.02 -2.17 -6.74
CA VAL A 124 -14.39 -1.42 -5.53
C VAL A 124 -15.90 -1.49 -5.34
N SER A 125 -16.32 -2.13 -4.24
CA SER A 125 -17.73 -2.19 -3.86
C SER A 125 -18.30 -0.80 -3.55
N THR A 126 -19.60 -0.64 -3.70
CA THR A 126 -20.35 0.48 -3.13
C THR A 126 -20.58 0.32 -1.64
N ASP A 127 -20.46 -0.91 -1.12
CA ASP A 127 -20.74 -1.25 0.26
C ASP A 127 -19.50 -1.10 1.15
N SER A 128 -19.73 -0.77 2.39
CA SER A 128 -18.72 -0.78 3.46
C SER A 128 -18.87 -2.04 4.31
N ILE A 129 -17.76 -2.46 4.93
CA ILE A 129 -17.76 -3.50 5.95
C ILE A 129 -17.78 -2.86 7.35
N ASP A 130 -18.04 -3.68 8.37
CA ASP A 130 -17.92 -3.29 9.77
C ASP A 130 -16.55 -2.69 10.07
N SER A 131 -16.51 -1.77 11.00
CA SER A 131 -15.26 -1.05 11.32
C SER A 131 -14.24 -1.92 12.02
N HIS A 132 -14.68 -2.98 12.70
CA HIS A 132 -13.83 -3.81 13.55
C HIS A 132 -14.18 -5.30 13.41
N LEU A 133 -13.14 -6.13 13.57
CA LEU A 133 -13.25 -7.58 13.73
C LEU A 133 -12.71 -7.95 15.11
N ALA A 134 -13.52 -8.68 15.90
CA ALA A 134 -13.04 -9.30 17.14
C ALA A 134 -12.66 -10.76 16.87
N TYR A 135 -11.52 -11.19 17.40
CA TYR A 135 -11.04 -12.55 17.25
C TYR A 135 -10.25 -13.00 18.47
N ARG A 136 -10.13 -14.30 18.62
CA ARG A 136 -9.34 -14.93 19.66
C ARG A 136 -7.97 -15.30 19.13
N LEU A 137 -6.92 -14.80 19.77
CA LEU A 137 -5.56 -15.22 19.54
C LEU A 137 -5.28 -16.46 20.39
N ILE A 138 -4.92 -17.56 19.75
CA ILE A 138 -4.54 -18.82 20.39
C ILE A 138 -3.20 -19.23 19.81
N GLU A 139 -2.18 -19.31 20.65
CA GLU A 139 -0.90 -19.85 20.20
C GLU A 139 -0.98 -21.36 19.94
N PRO A 140 -0.20 -21.89 18.99
CA PRO A 140 -0.30 -23.30 18.56
C PRO A 140 -0.01 -24.34 19.64
N THR A 141 0.61 -23.94 20.75
CA THR A 141 0.96 -24.83 21.86
C THR A 141 0.09 -24.55 23.07
N TYR A 142 -0.62 -25.56 23.56
CA TYR A 142 -1.40 -25.52 24.82
C TYR A 142 -0.57 -25.14 26.06
N ALA A 143 0.75 -25.08 25.94
CA ALA A 143 1.66 -24.73 27.03
C ALA A 143 1.62 -23.24 27.42
N ASN A 144 1.11 -22.36 26.56
CA ASN A 144 1.09 -20.92 26.80
C ASN A 144 -0.32 -20.39 27.07
N TRP A 145 -0.99 -20.93 28.11
CA TRP A 145 -2.28 -20.42 28.58
C TRP A 145 -2.28 -18.90 28.79
N ASN A 146 -1.16 -18.35 29.25
CA ASN A 146 -1.01 -16.92 29.53
C ASN A 146 -0.97 -16.03 28.28
N SER A 147 -0.77 -16.57 27.09
CA SER A 147 -0.71 -15.80 25.82
C SER A 147 -2.06 -15.76 25.08
N MET A 148 -3.09 -16.41 25.59
CA MET A 148 -4.42 -16.29 24.99
C MET A 148 -5.01 -14.91 25.23
N ALA A 149 -5.53 -14.32 24.13
CA ALA A 149 -6.15 -12.99 24.16
C ALA A 149 -7.37 -12.92 23.23
N ILE A 150 -8.30 -12.05 23.58
CA ILE A 150 -9.32 -11.55 22.66
C ILE A 150 -8.85 -10.20 22.17
N CYS A 151 -8.68 -10.08 20.87
CA CYS A 151 -8.23 -8.87 20.19
C CYS A 151 -9.34 -8.30 19.32
N GLN A 152 -9.30 -6.99 19.14
CA GLN A 152 -10.11 -6.25 18.21
C GLN A 152 -9.20 -5.58 17.20
N ARG A 153 -9.47 -5.80 15.91
CA ARG A 153 -8.73 -5.19 14.81
C ARG A 153 -9.62 -4.23 14.04
N GLU A 154 -9.14 -3.02 13.85
CA GLU A 154 -9.78 -2.05 12.96
C GLU A 154 -9.56 -2.46 11.49
N LEU A 155 -10.66 -2.66 10.73
CA LEU A 155 -10.60 -3.13 9.35
C LEU A 155 -10.25 -2.02 8.34
N SER A 156 -10.38 -0.75 8.73
CA SER A 156 -9.99 0.40 7.93
C SER A 156 -8.52 0.83 8.11
N SER A 157 -7.80 0.14 9.00
CA SER A 157 -6.37 0.37 9.29
C SER A 157 -5.72 -0.95 9.76
N PHE A 158 -4.48 -0.86 10.24
CA PHE A 158 -3.78 -2.03 10.82
C PHE A 158 -3.80 -2.01 12.35
N LYS A 159 -4.60 -1.12 12.96
CA LYS A 159 -4.65 -0.99 14.41
C LYS A 159 -5.30 -2.21 15.03
N GLU A 160 -4.60 -2.81 15.96
CA GLU A 160 -5.07 -3.91 16.80
C GLU A 160 -5.05 -3.49 18.26
N THR A 161 -6.06 -3.94 19.01
CA THR A 161 -6.17 -3.65 20.45
C THR A 161 -6.53 -4.95 21.16
N GLU A 162 -5.76 -5.29 22.18
CA GLU A 162 -6.11 -6.37 23.09
C GLU A 162 -7.26 -5.94 24.01
N ILE A 163 -8.39 -6.63 23.94
CA ILE A 163 -9.55 -6.35 24.78
C ILE A 163 -9.35 -6.98 26.16
N ILE A 164 -9.03 -8.28 26.16
CA ILE A 164 -8.77 -9.06 27.38
C ILE A 164 -7.74 -10.14 27.09
N SER A 165 -6.90 -10.44 28.06
CA SER A 165 -5.99 -11.58 28.01
C SER A 165 -5.93 -12.28 29.36
N ASN A 166 -5.47 -13.53 29.35
CA ASN A 166 -5.28 -14.30 30.58
C ASN A 166 -4.26 -13.64 31.54
N LYS A 167 -3.36 -12.82 31.02
CA LYS A 167 -2.43 -12.01 31.85
C LYS A 167 -3.10 -10.89 32.61
N LYS A 168 -4.23 -10.36 32.11
CA LYS A 168 -4.95 -9.24 32.72
C LYS A 168 -6.10 -9.67 33.61
N SER A 169 -6.52 -10.94 33.53
CA SER A 169 -7.64 -11.51 34.28
C SER A 169 -7.22 -12.39 35.44
N GLY A 170 -5.90 -12.61 35.66
CA GLY A 170 -5.34 -13.41 36.74
C GLY A 170 -4.87 -12.60 37.94
#